data_22c573bcae64632bbcc630d69d45ac1b
#
_entry.id   22c573bcae64632bbcc630d69d45ac1b
#
_cell.length_a   1.000
_cell.length_b   1.000
_cell.length_c   1.000
_cell.angle_alpha   90.00
_cell.angle_beta   90.00
_cell.angle_gamma   90.00
#
_symmetry.space_group_name_H-M   'P 1'
#
loop_
_entity.id
_entity.type
_entity.pdbx_description
1 polymer ?
#
loop_
_entity_poly.entity_id
_entity_poly.type
_entity_poly.pdbx_seq_one_letter_code
_entity_poly.pdbx_strand_id
1 'polypeptide(L)'
;MMSKIVINVKGRDLSSVEHVMLKSPRVMTFDGEQWTPDVEDKVDIRLPYEGSSSFVAYVVPHVWVRPEVSLYMVGETDEPKLAKYRNDIVLEVGKEYSLSIDLNTGDLSISFDSSVDVKEWGGETQQEAVVIPKWSGKVAESFAGGSGTEENPYLISNGEQLALMAQEVNKHPNSGSNVLEYNGIFFRLTSDIDLDNKEWMPIGNGISKGKFAGSFDGDGHRIYNLKVHDESGKMYIGLFGDSRPSAETYIKNLTIVNPDLYSNNTTASNVSAVVGYAHQNLTIENCKVIGGKIEGGKNAGAIMGNGQVANIVIKNCEVTDMEVRTGAN
;
A
#
# COMPACT_ATOMS: atom_id res chain seq x y z
N MET A 1 17.65 -10.67 7.59
CA MET A 1 18.58 -9.60 7.13
C MET A 1 18.81 -9.80 5.64
N MET A 2 18.89 -8.74 4.84
CA MET A 2 18.96 -8.82 3.37
C MET A 2 20.36 -8.37 2.87
N SER A 3 20.66 -8.61 1.60
CA SER A 3 21.75 -7.97 0.87
C SER A 3 21.21 -6.81 0.07
N LYS A 4 21.96 -5.71 -0.02
CA LYS A 4 21.63 -4.55 -0.84
C LYS A 4 22.37 -4.61 -2.15
N ILE A 5 21.68 -4.48 -3.27
CA ILE A 5 22.27 -4.38 -4.60
C ILE A 5 22.02 -2.97 -5.12
N VAL A 6 23.08 -2.32 -5.57
CA VAL A 6 23.02 -1.03 -6.26
C VAL A 6 23.45 -1.26 -7.71
N ILE A 7 22.57 -1.00 -8.66
CA ILE A 7 22.84 -1.10 -10.10
C ILE A 7 23.00 0.30 -10.65
N ASN A 8 24.20 0.68 -11.02
CA ASN A 8 24.51 1.97 -11.62
C ASN A 8 24.48 1.84 -13.15
N VAL A 9 23.51 2.45 -13.79
CA VAL A 9 23.42 2.49 -15.24
C VAL A 9 24.12 3.76 -15.73
N LYS A 10 25.07 3.62 -16.65
CA LYS A 10 25.87 4.71 -17.23
C LYS A 10 25.62 4.79 -18.73
N GLY A 11 25.63 5.99 -19.30
CA GLY A 11 25.49 6.17 -20.74
C GLY A 11 24.84 7.49 -21.12
N ARG A 12 24.64 7.69 -22.42
CA ARG A 12 24.24 9.00 -22.97
C ARG A 12 22.77 9.35 -22.73
N ASP A 13 21.90 8.37 -22.59
CA ASP A 13 20.46 8.62 -22.48
C ASP A 13 19.83 7.70 -21.45
N LEU A 14 20.03 8.05 -20.20
CA LEU A 14 19.44 7.33 -19.06
C LEU A 14 17.90 7.47 -19.02
N SER A 15 17.35 8.54 -19.59
CA SER A 15 15.90 8.74 -19.65
C SER A 15 15.21 7.74 -20.59
N SER A 16 16.00 7.03 -21.43
CA SER A 16 15.49 5.93 -22.25
C SER A 16 15.29 4.63 -21.49
N VAL A 17 15.76 4.50 -20.24
CA VAL A 17 15.52 3.32 -19.39
C VAL A 17 14.20 3.49 -18.66
N GLU A 18 13.24 2.63 -18.94
CA GLU A 18 11.94 2.62 -18.25
C GLU A 18 12.06 1.97 -16.88
N HIS A 19 12.67 0.80 -16.83
CA HIS A 19 12.92 0.08 -15.59
C HIS A 19 14.01 -0.98 -15.75
N VAL A 20 14.53 -1.42 -14.63
CA VAL A 20 15.49 -2.52 -14.53
C VAL A 20 14.83 -3.68 -13.82
N MET A 21 15.07 -4.91 -14.27
CA MET A 21 14.60 -6.12 -13.60
C MET A 21 15.75 -7.03 -13.23
N LEU A 22 15.67 -7.61 -12.05
CA LEU A 22 16.57 -8.68 -11.60
C LEU A 22 15.78 -9.80 -10.92
N LYS A 23 16.38 -10.98 -10.83
CA LYS A 23 15.77 -12.16 -10.19
C LYS A 23 16.40 -12.42 -8.83
N SER A 24 15.56 -12.64 -7.83
CA SER A 24 15.96 -13.04 -6.49
C SER A 24 15.12 -14.23 -6.00
N PRO A 25 15.66 -15.14 -5.18
CA PRO A 25 14.85 -16.11 -4.49
C PRO A 25 13.71 -15.43 -3.71
N ARG A 26 12.52 -16.05 -3.77
CA ARG A 26 11.32 -15.52 -3.09
C ARG A 26 11.26 -15.95 -1.63
N VAL A 27 11.70 -17.16 -1.33
CA VAL A 27 11.52 -17.82 -0.05
C VAL A 27 12.86 -18.23 0.54
N MET A 28 12.97 -18.14 1.86
CA MET A 28 14.05 -18.72 2.65
C MET A 28 13.46 -19.77 3.59
N THR A 29 14.10 -20.90 3.70
CA THR A 29 13.76 -21.95 4.68
C THR A 29 14.73 -21.86 5.87
N PHE A 30 14.19 -21.91 7.08
CA PHE A 30 14.98 -21.95 8.31
C PHE A 30 14.97 -23.38 8.86
N ASP A 31 16.14 -23.99 9.01
CA ASP A 31 16.29 -25.38 9.49
C ASP A 31 16.47 -25.48 11.02
N GLY A 32 16.46 -24.36 11.73
CA GLY A 32 16.71 -24.25 13.16
C GLY A 32 18.07 -23.64 13.50
N GLU A 33 19.00 -23.62 12.54
CA GLU A 33 20.34 -23.04 12.71
C GLU A 33 20.65 -21.96 11.67
N GLN A 34 20.21 -22.15 10.43
CA GLN A 34 20.49 -21.22 9.34
C GLN A 34 19.32 -21.02 8.38
N TRP A 35 19.34 -19.90 7.67
CA TRP A 35 18.43 -19.58 6.59
C TRP A 35 19.01 -20.02 5.25
N THR A 36 18.28 -20.83 4.50
CA THR A 36 18.67 -21.30 3.16
C THR A 36 17.67 -20.77 2.12
N PRO A 37 18.14 -20.02 1.09
CA PRO A 37 17.26 -19.54 0.03
C PRO A 37 16.84 -20.67 -0.89
N ASP A 38 15.56 -20.67 -1.29
CA ASP A 38 15.08 -21.52 -2.39
C ASP A 38 15.45 -20.86 -3.72
N VAL A 39 16.55 -21.32 -4.31
CA VAL A 39 17.08 -20.74 -5.56
C VAL A 39 16.29 -21.12 -6.80
N GLU A 40 15.38 -22.09 -6.69
CA GLU A 40 14.47 -22.48 -7.78
C GLU A 40 13.20 -21.62 -7.79
N ASP A 41 12.70 -21.17 -6.61
CA ASP A 41 11.57 -20.25 -6.52
C ASP A 41 12.05 -18.81 -6.52
N LYS A 42 12.16 -18.22 -7.73
CA LYS A 42 12.62 -16.84 -7.94
C LYS A 42 11.48 -15.92 -8.28
N VAL A 43 11.61 -14.66 -7.85
CA VAL A 43 10.74 -13.57 -8.19
C VAL A 43 11.49 -12.50 -8.98
N ASP A 44 10.80 -11.91 -9.94
CA ASP A 44 11.29 -10.75 -10.68
C ASP A 44 11.10 -9.48 -9.82
N ILE A 45 12.21 -8.77 -9.57
CA ILE A 45 12.22 -7.50 -8.86
C ILE A 45 12.32 -6.40 -9.90
N ARG A 46 11.24 -5.62 -10.07
CA ARG A 46 11.19 -4.47 -10.97
C ARG A 46 11.59 -3.20 -10.24
N LEU A 47 12.55 -2.49 -10.80
CA LEU A 47 13.07 -1.23 -10.29
C LEU A 47 12.78 -0.14 -11.32
N PRO A 48 11.76 0.70 -11.12
CA PRO A 48 11.38 1.76 -12.08
C PRO A 48 12.47 2.85 -12.12
N TYR A 49 12.56 3.54 -13.26
CA TYR A 49 13.38 4.73 -13.36
C TYR A 49 12.72 5.91 -12.65
N GLU A 50 13.38 6.45 -11.65
CA GLU A 50 12.90 7.58 -10.82
C GLU A 50 13.78 8.83 -10.99
N GLY A 51 14.39 8.99 -12.15
CA GLY A 51 15.28 10.13 -12.42
C GLY A 51 16.70 9.95 -11.91
N SER A 52 17.05 8.77 -11.39
CA SER A 52 18.38 8.42 -10.91
C SER A 52 19.09 7.44 -11.85
N SER A 53 20.39 7.54 -11.96
CA SER A 53 21.22 6.54 -12.65
C SER A 53 21.47 5.28 -11.83
N SER A 54 21.03 5.24 -10.59
CA SER A 54 21.23 4.12 -9.66
C SER A 54 19.89 3.51 -9.29
N PHE A 55 19.80 2.19 -9.41
CA PHE A 55 18.64 1.37 -9.05
C PHE A 55 19.04 0.54 -7.83
N VAL A 56 18.20 0.55 -6.78
CA VAL A 56 18.50 -0.14 -5.52
C VAL A 56 17.52 -1.26 -5.29
N ALA A 57 18.03 -2.46 -5.04
CA ALA A 57 17.24 -3.63 -4.66
C ALA A 57 17.72 -4.22 -3.34
N TYR A 58 16.79 -4.78 -2.58
CA TYR A 58 17.08 -5.60 -1.41
C TYR A 58 16.70 -7.03 -1.73
N VAL A 59 17.67 -7.92 -1.68
CA VAL A 59 17.52 -9.31 -2.10
C VAL A 59 17.90 -10.27 -0.98
N VAL A 60 17.35 -11.47 -1.07
CA VAL A 60 17.72 -12.57 -0.18
C VAL A 60 19.20 -12.93 -0.41
N PRO A 61 20.02 -13.09 0.64
CA PRO A 61 21.40 -13.55 0.51
C PRO A 61 21.45 -14.91 -0.17
N HIS A 62 22.23 -15.04 -1.24
CA HIS A 62 22.40 -16.28 -2.00
C HIS A 62 23.64 -16.20 -2.92
N VAL A 63 24.00 -17.29 -3.55
CA VAL A 63 24.95 -17.26 -4.66
C VAL A 63 24.18 -16.85 -5.93
N TRP A 64 24.46 -15.66 -6.43
CA TRP A 64 23.90 -15.16 -7.68
C TRP A 64 24.75 -15.65 -8.83
N VAL A 65 24.35 -16.77 -9.40
CA VAL A 65 25.11 -17.45 -10.45
C VAL A 65 25.03 -16.66 -11.74
N ARG A 66 26.16 -16.15 -12.20
CA ARG A 66 26.28 -15.35 -13.44
C ARG A 66 25.15 -14.36 -13.60
N PRO A 67 25.08 -13.33 -12.74
CA PRO A 67 23.97 -12.39 -12.70
C PRO A 67 23.60 -11.85 -14.08
N GLU A 68 22.30 -11.83 -14.33
CA GLU A 68 21.70 -11.20 -15.49
C GLU A 68 20.70 -10.15 -15.05
N VAL A 69 20.82 -8.96 -15.64
CA VAL A 69 19.95 -7.82 -15.36
C VAL A 69 19.25 -7.44 -16.66
N SER A 70 17.95 -7.37 -16.66
CA SER A 70 17.13 -6.97 -17.80
C SER A 70 16.86 -5.47 -17.75
N LEU A 71 17.15 -4.74 -18.83
CA LEU A 71 16.84 -3.33 -18.98
C LEU A 71 15.72 -3.17 -20.00
N TYR A 72 14.63 -2.57 -19.57
CA TYR A 72 13.50 -2.22 -20.43
C TYR A 72 13.63 -0.77 -20.85
N MET A 73 13.54 -0.51 -22.16
CA MET A 73 13.76 0.81 -22.73
C MET A 73 12.42 1.43 -23.16
N VAL A 74 12.26 2.73 -22.92
CA VAL A 74 11.07 3.49 -23.32
C VAL A 74 10.86 3.40 -24.81
N GLY A 75 9.67 2.92 -25.25
CA GLY A 75 9.27 2.86 -26.64
C GLY A 75 9.94 1.77 -27.48
N GLU A 76 10.78 0.93 -26.89
CA GLU A 76 11.26 -0.30 -27.54
C GLU A 76 10.26 -1.45 -27.26
N THR A 77 10.21 -2.44 -28.17
CA THR A 77 9.34 -3.62 -28.08
C THR A 77 9.66 -4.43 -26.81
N ASP A 78 8.73 -5.29 -26.38
CA ASP A 78 8.72 -6.05 -25.13
C ASP A 78 9.97 -6.91 -24.81
N GLU A 79 11.02 -6.86 -25.62
CA GLU A 79 12.26 -7.58 -25.37
C GLU A 79 13.28 -6.72 -24.63
N PRO A 80 13.66 -7.11 -23.40
CA PRO A 80 14.65 -6.36 -22.64
C PRO A 80 16.05 -6.50 -23.22
N LYS A 81 16.87 -5.49 -23.04
CA LYS A 81 18.32 -5.60 -23.23
C LYS A 81 18.93 -6.30 -22.03
N LEU A 82 19.66 -7.38 -22.27
CA LEU A 82 20.25 -8.21 -21.21
C LEU A 82 21.70 -7.81 -20.96
N ALA A 83 21.98 -7.37 -19.74
CA ALA A 83 23.32 -7.18 -19.24
C ALA A 83 23.75 -8.41 -18.41
N LYS A 84 24.94 -8.97 -18.68
CA LYS A 84 25.41 -10.21 -18.08
C LYS A 84 26.73 -10.03 -17.37
N TYR A 85 26.86 -10.64 -16.20
CA TYR A 85 28.13 -10.80 -15.50
C TYR A 85 28.66 -12.23 -15.65
N ARG A 86 29.97 -12.38 -15.86
CA ARG A 86 30.54 -13.69 -16.21
C ARG A 86 30.82 -14.60 -15.02
N ASN A 87 30.93 -14.02 -13.83
CA ASN A 87 31.26 -14.76 -12.60
C ASN A 87 30.06 -14.81 -11.66
N ASP A 88 30.12 -15.72 -10.71
CA ASP A 88 29.16 -15.76 -9.62
C ASP A 88 29.44 -14.66 -8.60
N ILE A 89 28.41 -14.16 -7.94
CA ILE A 89 28.50 -13.20 -6.84
C ILE A 89 27.89 -13.85 -5.60
N VAL A 90 28.67 -13.98 -4.54
CA VAL A 90 28.15 -14.45 -3.24
C VAL A 90 27.55 -13.24 -2.53
N LEU A 91 26.23 -13.22 -2.39
CA LEU A 91 25.49 -12.17 -1.69
C LEU A 91 25.38 -12.55 -0.21
N GLU A 92 26.15 -11.87 0.62
CA GLU A 92 26.20 -12.09 2.06
C GLU A 92 25.22 -11.16 2.80
N VAL A 93 24.74 -11.61 3.93
CA VAL A 93 23.87 -10.82 4.81
C VAL A 93 24.55 -9.51 5.21
N GLY A 94 23.82 -8.40 5.09
CA GLY A 94 24.32 -7.09 5.56
C GLY A 94 25.35 -6.45 4.66
N LYS A 95 25.59 -6.96 3.46
CA LYS A 95 26.51 -6.32 2.49
C LYS A 95 25.77 -5.58 1.39
N GLU A 96 26.38 -4.51 0.92
CA GLU A 96 26.00 -3.77 -0.27
C GLU A 96 26.93 -4.16 -1.42
N TYR A 97 26.36 -4.45 -2.57
CA TYR A 97 27.05 -4.79 -3.80
C TYR A 97 26.77 -3.73 -4.86
N SER A 98 27.80 -3.10 -5.37
CA SER A 98 27.70 -2.10 -6.43
C SER A 98 28.10 -2.71 -7.77
N LEU A 99 27.19 -2.62 -8.74
CA LEU A 99 27.32 -3.11 -10.11
C LEU A 99 27.15 -1.95 -11.07
N SER A 100 27.90 -1.93 -12.18
CA SER A 100 27.73 -0.93 -13.23
C SER A 100 27.37 -1.58 -14.55
N ILE A 101 26.46 -0.94 -15.30
CA ILE A 101 26.09 -1.28 -16.67
C ILE A 101 26.32 -0.05 -17.54
N ASP A 102 27.08 -0.19 -18.63
CA ASP A 102 27.33 0.90 -19.57
C ASP A 102 26.49 0.71 -20.84
N LEU A 103 25.57 1.66 -21.08
CA LEU A 103 24.70 1.68 -22.26
C LEU A 103 25.42 2.10 -23.55
N ASN A 104 26.64 2.62 -23.47
CA ASN A 104 27.40 3.04 -24.67
C ASN A 104 28.09 1.86 -25.38
N THR A 105 28.13 0.68 -24.77
CA THR A 105 28.75 -0.53 -25.33
C THR A 105 27.69 -1.35 -26.09
N GLY A 106 28.07 -1.87 -27.27
CA GLY A 106 27.15 -2.67 -28.09
C GLY A 106 26.67 -3.96 -27.41
N ASP A 107 27.55 -4.59 -26.63
CA ASP A 107 27.22 -5.72 -25.74
C ASP A 107 27.14 -5.20 -24.32
N LEU A 108 25.95 -5.21 -23.75
CA LEU A 108 25.76 -4.81 -22.35
C LEU A 108 26.42 -5.83 -21.42
N SER A 109 27.40 -5.38 -20.68
CA SER A 109 28.06 -6.18 -19.64
C SER A 109 27.91 -5.54 -18.27
N ILE A 110 27.78 -6.38 -17.25
CA ILE A 110 27.83 -5.94 -15.87
C ILE A 110 29.29 -5.91 -15.46
N SER A 111 29.74 -4.81 -14.86
CA SER A 111 30.98 -4.74 -14.10
C SER A 111 30.68 -4.75 -12.61
N PHE A 112 31.45 -5.52 -11.87
CA PHE A 112 31.39 -5.51 -10.40
C PHE A 112 32.34 -4.43 -9.89
N ASP A 113 31.77 -3.39 -9.27
CA ASP A 113 32.53 -2.23 -8.82
C ASP A 113 33.10 -2.44 -7.42
N SER A 114 32.29 -2.92 -6.47
CA SER A 114 32.70 -3.13 -5.09
C SER A 114 31.74 -3.98 -4.30
N SER A 115 32.21 -4.61 -3.23
CA SER A 115 31.39 -5.04 -2.10
C SER A 115 31.89 -4.33 -0.85
N VAL A 116 30.99 -3.73 -0.10
CA VAL A 116 31.32 -3.06 1.16
C VAL A 116 30.43 -3.61 2.26
N ASP A 117 31.00 -3.69 3.47
CA ASP A 117 30.16 -3.89 4.63
C ASP A 117 29.25 -2.67 4.76
N VAL A 118 27.96 -2.90 4.82
CA VAL A 118 27.04 -1.86 5.20
C VAL A 118 27.30 -1.58 6.67
N LYS A 119 28.20 -0.62 6.93
CA LYS A 119 28.58 -0.23 8.30
C LYS A 119 27.41 0.31 9.09
N GLU A 120 26.46 0.87 8.40
CA GLU A 120 25.12 1.21 8.88
C GLU A 120 24.21 1.16 7.67
N TRP A 121 23.04 0.55 7.80
CA TRP A 121 22.01 0.60 6.78
C TRP A 121 21.51 2.05 6.68
N GLY A 122 22.21 2.83 5.82
CA GLY A 122 22.00 4.27 5.67
C GLY A 122 22.67 5.08 6.77
N GLY A 123 23.36 6.16 6.41
CA GLY A 123 23.72 7.25 7.34
C GLY A 123 22.50 8.06 7.79
N GLU A 124 21.34 7.53 7.59
CA GLU A 124 20.10 7.80 8.27
C GLU A 124 19.93 6.67 9.27
N THR A 125 19.74 7.03 10.54
CA THR A 125 19.38 6.16 11.65
C THR A 125 18.81 4.83 11.17
N GLN A 126 19.35 3.71 11.69
CA GLN A 126 18.70 2.40 11.53
C GLN A 126 17.19 2.62 11.68
N GLN A 127 16.49 2.73 10.58
CA GLN A 127 15.10 2.32 10.62
C GLN A 127 15.22 0.81 10.82
N GLU A 128 15.15 0.38 12.07
CA GLU A 128 14.66 -0.95 12.39
C GLU A 128 13.54 -1.18 11.37
N ALA A 129 13.59 -2.30 10.68
CA ALA A 129 12.49 -2.64 9.77
C ALA A 129 11.24 -2.37 10.60
N VAL A 130 10.51 -1.31 10.25
CA VAL A 130 9.38 -0.87 11.06
C VAL A 130 8.42 -2.04 10.97
N VAL A 131 8.48 -2.89 11.98
CA VAL A 131 7.51 -3.97 12.13
C VAL A 131 6.23 -3.26 12.42
N ILE A 132 5.44 -3.05 11.37
CA ILE A 132 4.11 -2.45 11.51
C ILE A 132 3.34 -3.40 12.42
N PRO A 133 2.97 -2.98 13.63
CA PRO A 133 2.27 -3.84 14.54
C PRO A 133 0.95 -4.28 13.89
N LYS A 134 0.74 -5.58 13.86
CA LYS A 134 -0.51 -6.13 13.35
C LYS A 134 -1.64 -5.83 14.32
N TRP A 135 -2.76 -5.40 13.80
CA TRP A 135 -3.96 -5.19 14.60
C TRP A 135 -4.39 -6.49 15.30
N SER A 136 -4.57 -6.42 16.60
CA SER A 136 -4.94 -7.59 17.41
C SER A 136 -6.40 -8.03 17.24
N GLY A 137 -7.24 -7.24 16.56
CA GLY A 137 -8.70 -7.40 16.50
C GLY A 137 -9.43 -6.74 17.69
N LYS A 138 -8.71 -6.06 18.58
CA LYS A 138 -9.28 -5.35 19.73
C LYS A 138 -9.57 -3.88 19.39
N VAL A 139 -10.26 -3.22 20.29
CA VAL A 139 -10.58 -1.79 20.26
C VAL A 139 -9.83 -1.09 21.38
N ALA A 140 -9.21 0.05 21.09
CA ALA A 140 -8.54 0.86 22.10
C ALA A 140 -9.54 1.58 23.01
N GLU A 141 -9.09 2.00 24.18
CA GLU A 141 -9.89 2.80 25.12
C GLU A 141 -9.83 4.31 24.79
N SER A 142 -8.78 4.74 24.10
CA SER A 142 -8.57 6.14 23.72
C SER A 142 -7.70 6.27 22.46
N PHE A 143 -7.77 7.41 21.79
CA PHE A 143 -6.83 7.79 20.74
C PHE A 143 -5.43 8.06 21.32
N ALA A 144 -4.41 8.11 20.45
CA ALA A 144 -3.02 8.36 20.87
C ALA A 144 -2.79 9.78 21.40
N GLY A 145 -3.70 10.71 21.13
CA GLY A 145 -3.64 12.09 21.56
C GLY A 145 -4.53 12.99 20.72
N GLY A 146 -4.35 14.29 20.89
CA GLY A 146 -5.12 15.31 20.20
C GLY A 146 -6.42 15.67 20.91
N SER A 147 -7.10 16.69 20.37
CA SER A 147 -8.40 17.18 20.86
C SER A 147 -9.48 17.18 19.77
N GLY A 148 -9.14 16.74 18.56
CA GLY A 148 -10.05 16.65 17.42
C GLY A 148 -10.26 17.98 16.67
N THR A 149 -9.52 19.02 16.97
CA THR A 149 -9.53 20.26 16.17
C THR A 149 -8.61 20.13 14.95
N GLU A 150 -8.72 21.03 13.99
CA GLU A 150 -7.86 21.00 12.80
C GLU A 150 -6.38 21.18 13.15
N GLU A 151 -6.07 22.05 14.13
CA GLU A 151 -4.70 22.30 14.60
C GLU A 151 -4.18 21.18 15.50
N ASN A 152 -5.07 20.44 16.18
CA ASN A 152 -4.74 19.36 17.08
C ASN A 152 -5.66 18.14 16.88
N PRO A 153 -5.58 17.45 15.73
CA PRO A 153 -6.45 16.35 15.39
C PRO A 153 -6.28 15.16 16.36
N TYR A 154 -7.31 14.34 16.50
CA TYR A 154 -7.13 13.05 17.14
C TYR A 154 -6.10 12.20 16.40
N LEU A 155 -5.15 11.63 17.15
CA LEU A 155 -4.03 10.86 16.60
C LEU A 155 -4.33 9.36 16.66
N ILE A 156 -4.07 8.68 15.54
CA ILE A 156 -4.27 7.24 15.38
C ILE A 156 -2.93 6.62 14.98
N SER A 157 -2.37 5.77 15.84
CA SER A 157 -1.06 5.15 15.67
C SER A 157 -1.09 3.62 15.49
N ASN A 158 -2.28 3.00 15.59
CA ASN A 158 -2.43 1.54 15.48
C ASN A 158 -3.85 1.12 15.10
N GLY A 159 -4.03 -0.17 14.80
CA GLY A 159 -5.31 -0.74 14.39
C GLY A 159 -6.39 -0.68 15.48
N GLU A 160 -6.01 -0.75 16.75
CA GLU A 160 -6.93 -0.67 17.89
C GLU A 160 -7.61 0.71 17.99
N GLN A 161 -6.85 1.77 17.72
CA GLN A 161 -7.38 3.14 17.73
C GLN A 161 -8.21 3.44 16.47
N LEU A 162 -7.83 2.87 15.33
CA LEU A 162 -8.67 2.94 14.14
C LEU A 162 -10.00 2.20 14.35
N ALA A 163 -9.97 1.06 15.04
CA ALA A 163 -11.15 0.30 15.42
C ALA A 163 -12.02 1.04 16.45
N LEU A 164 -11.42 1.84 17.34
CA LEU A 164 -12.16 2.73 18.24
C LEU A 164 -13.00 3.74 17.44
N MET A 165 -12.39 4.39 16.43
CA MET A 165 -13.10 5.30 15.55
C MET A 165 -14.30 4.61 14.85
N ALA A 166 -14.09 3.40 14.33
CA ALA A 166 -15.16 2.62 13.70
C ALA A 166 -16.27 2.27 14.71
N GLN A 167 -15.91 1.84 15.94
CA GLN A 167 -16.88 1.52 16.97
C GLN A 167 -17.71 2.74 17.37
N GLU A 168 -17.10 3.89 17.58
CA GLU A 168 -17.79 5.12 17.99
C GLU A 168 -18.77 5.58 16.90
N VAL A 169 -18.39 5.55 15.63
CA VAL A 169 -19.29 5.89 14.51
C VAL A 169 -20.43 4.89 14.43
N ASN A 170 -20.19 3.61 14.68
CA ASN A 170 -21.17 2.53 14.50
C ASN A 170 -22.04 2.25 15.75
N LYS A 171 -21.86 2.98 16.86
CA LYS A 171 -22.56 2.72 18.13
C LYS A 171 -24.08 2.99 18.13
N HIS A 172 -24.65 3.45 17.01
CA HIS A 172 -26.06 3.84 16.91
C HIS A 172 -26.92 2.91 16.02
N PRO A 173 -26.95 1.60 16.24
CA PRO A 173 -27.61 0.66 15.33
C PRO A 173 -29.15 0.83 15.27
N ASN A 174 -29.76 1.37 16.32
CA ASN A 174 -31.21 1.48 16.47
C ASN A 174 -31.71 2.93 16.55
N SER A 175 -30.92 3.91 16.17
CA SER A 175 -31.34 5.31 16.15
C SER A 175 -32.42 5.53 15.09
N GLY A 176 -33.46 6.27 15.43
CA GLY A 176 -34.51 6.68 14.47
C GLY A 176 -34.03 7.69 13.43
N SER A 177 -32.94 8.39 13.68
CA SER A 177 -32.34 9.41 12.82
C SER A 177 -30.92 9.03 12.43
N ASN A 178 -30.44 9.54 11.29
CA ASN A 178 -29.02 9.46 10.97
C ASN A 178 -28.21 10.29 11.98
N VAL A 179 -27.18 9.70 12.55
CA VAL A 179 -26.26 10.34 13.48
C VAL A 179 -24.97 10.67 12.73
N LEU A 180 -24.62 11.93 12.71
CA LEU A 180 -23.41 12.45 12.06
C LEU A 180 -22.27 12.48 13.09
N GLU A 181 -21.57 11.36 13.19
CA GLU A 181 -20.51 11.22 14.17
C GLU A 181 -19.26 11.97 13.71
N TYR A 182 -18.64 12.62 14.67
CA TYR A 182 -17.43 13.40 14.48
C TYR A 182 -17.56 14.56 13.48
N ASN A 183 -18.76 15.12 13.32
CA ASN A 183 -18.96 16.30 12.47
C ASN A 183 -18.09 17.47 12.95
N GLY A 184 -17.25 18.02 12.06
CA GLY A 184 -16.28 19.08 12.40
C GLY A 184 -15.06 18.59 13.22
N ILE A 185 -14.82 17.29 13.33
CA ILE A 185 -13.70 16.70 14.04
C ILE A 185 -12.66 16.18 13.03
N PHE A 186 -11.39 16.29 13.42
CA PHE A 186 -10.25 15.95 12.59
C PHE A 186 -9.47 14.79 13.19
N PHE A 187 -9.05 13.87 12.30
CA PHE A 187 -8.24 12.71 12.62
C PHE A 187 -6.98 12.68 11.76
N ARG A 188 -5.89 12.15 12.31
CA ARG A 188 -4.63 11.98 11.61
C ARG A 188 -3.98 10.64 11.97
N LEU A 189 -3.50 9.93 10.95
CA LEU A 189 -2.59 8.80 11.17
C LEU A 189 -1.21 9.34 11.58
N THR A 190 -0.50 8.58 12.41
CA THR A 190 0.87 8.87 12.85
C THR A 190 1.82 7.72 12.60
N SER A 191 1.32 6.61 12.06
CA SER A 191 2.11 5.46 11.62
C SER A 191 1.32 4.60 10.64
N ASP A 192 2.02 3.75 9.95
CA ASP A 192 1.42 2.71 9.12
C ASP A 192 0.66 1.70 10.01
N ILE A 193 -0.43 1.13 9.49
CA ILE A 193 -1.30 0.18 10.21
C ILE A 193 -1.47 -1.09 9.37
N ASP A 194 -1.22 -2.26 9.96
CA ASP A 194 -1.53 -3.56 9.36
C ASP A 194 -2.78 -4.16 10.02
N LEU A 195 -3.87 -4.29 9.26
CA LEU A 195 -5.12 -4.91 9.73
C LEU A 195 -5.08 -6.44 9.71
N ASP A 196 -3.97 -7.04 9.28
CA ASP A 196 -3.66 -8.48 9.36
C ASP A 196 -4.73 -9.38 8.71
N ASN A 197 -5.42 -8.90 7.68
CA ASN A 197 -6.55 -9.59 7.06
C ASN A 197 -7.67 -9.99 8.04
N LYS A 198 -7.73 -9.38 9.21
CA LYS A 198 -8.85 -9.58 10.13
C LYS A 198 -10.09 -8.86 9.60
N GLU A 199 -11.24 -9.43 9.90
CA GLU A 199 -12.51 -8.87 9.46
C GLU A 199 -12.69 -7.46 10.01
N TRP A 200 -12.78 -6.49 9.12
CA TRP A 200 -12.92 -5.08 9.44
C TRP A 200 -14.39 -4.66 9.41
N MET A 201 -14.82 -3.91 10.41
CA MET A 201 -16.11 -3.25 10.40
C MET A 201 -15.94 -1.83 9.83
N PRO A 202 -16.51 -1.53 8.65
CA PRO A 202 -16.37 -0.21 8.04
C PRO A 202 -16.80 0.93 8.97
N ILE A 203 -16.09 2.05 8.90
CA ILE A 203 -16.43 3.28 9.61
C ILE A 203 -17.70 3.86 8.96
N GLY A 204 -18.85 3.79 9.64
CA GLY A 204 -20.15 4.04 9.06
C GLY A 204 -20.56 2.90 8.11
N ASN A 205 -21.06 1.79 8.63
CA ASN A 205 -21.20 0.52 7.87
C ASN A 205 -22.51 0.39 7.08
N GLY A 206 -23.41 1.38 7.14
CA GLY A 206 -24.74 1.31 6.51
C GLY A 206 -25.79 0.49 7.30
N ILE A 207 -25.40 -0.42 8.20
CA ILE A 207 -26.31 -1.14 9.09
C ILE A 207 -26.68 -0.25 10.27
N SER A 208 -25.71 0.41 10.87
CA SER A 208 -25.92 1.40 11.90
C SER A 208 -26.50 2.70 11.34
N LYS A 209 -27.00 3.55 12.20
CA LYS A 209 -27.42 4.91 11.83
C LYS A 209 -26.31 5.94 11.93
N GLY A 210 -25.18 5.56 12.53
CA GLY A 210 -23.97 6.38 12.56
C GLY A 210 -23.34 6.50 11.18
N LYS A 211 -22.96 7.70 10.84
CA LYS A 211 -22.28 8.03 9.59
C LYS A 211 -21.05 8.88 9.90
N PHE A 212 -19.97 8.59 9.23
CA PHE A 212 -18.78 9.41 9.40
C PHE A 212 -18.99 10.81 8.80
N ALA A 213 -18.74 11.83 9.58
CA ALA A 213 -18.90 13.21 9.16
C ALA A 213 -17.66 14.08 9.43
N GLY A 214 -16.57 13.48 9.91
CA GLY A 214 -15.31 14.15 10.20
C GLY A 214 -14.36 14.23 9.01
N SER A 215 -13.20 14.84 9.25
CA SER A 215 -12.07 14.87 8.32
C SER A 215 -11.00 13.88 8.73
N PHE A 216 -10.37 13.21 7.75
CA PHE A 216 -9.34 12.22 7.98
C PHE A 216 -8.11 12.49 7.11
N ASP A 217 -6.94 12.61 7.75
CA ASP A 217 -5.66 12.77 7.09
C ASP A 217 -4.78 11.54 7.34
N GLY A 218 -4.47 10.81 6.28
CA GLY A 218 -3.55 9.68 6.35
C GLY A 218 -2.10 10.09 6.57
N ASP A 219 -1.77 11.39 6.42
CA ASP A 219 -0.42 11.97 6.60
C ASP A 219 0.69 11.22 5.84
N GLY A 220 0.33 10.61 4.70
CA GLY A 220 1.23 9.78 3.88
C GLY A 220 1.38 8.34 4.35
N HIS A 221 0.76 7.96 5.47
CA HIS A 221 0.79 6.60 6.00
C HIS A 221 -0.07 5.62 5.23
N ARG A 222 0.17 4.34 5.48
CA ARG A 222 -0.45 3.21 4.79
C ARG A 222 -1.31 2.38 5.73
N ILE A 223 -2.41 1.86 5.19
CA ILE A 223 -3.23 0.82 5.83
C ILE A 223 -3.13 -0.44 4.98
N TYR A 224 -2.62 -1.51 5.57
CA TYR A 224 -2.42 -2.79 4.89
C TYR A 224 -3.52 -3.79 5.23
N ASN A 225 -3.80 -4.68 4.27
CA ASN A 225 -4.57 -5.89 4.47
C ASN A 225 -5.98 -5.63 5.04
N LEU A 226 -6.63 -4.56 4.54
CA LEU A 226 -8.03 -4.26 4.85
C LEU A 226 -8.92 -5.37 4.29
N LYS A 227 -9.63 -6.11 5.16
CA LYS A 227 -10.55 -7.16 4.75
C LYS A 227 -11.97 -6.86 5.21
N VAL A 228 -12.92 -6.89 4.29
CA VAL A 228 -14.37 -6.82 4.58
C VAL A 228 -15.10 -7.81 3.70
N HIS A 229 -15.69 -8.85 4.29
CA HIS A 229 -16.51 -9.83 3.59
C HIS A 229 -17.96 -9.78 4.10
N ASP A 230 -18.85 -9.13 3.35
CA ASP A 230 -20.27 -9.00 3.72
C ASP A 230 -21.14 -10.03 3.01
N GLU A 231 -21.34 -11.17 3.66
CA GLU A 231 -22.28 -12.20 3.22
C GLU A 231 -23.75 -11.80 3.45
N SER A 232 -24.01 -10.84 4.33
CA SER A 232 -25.36 -10.35 4.61
C SER A 232 -25.88 -9.39 3.55
N GLY A 233 -24.97 -8.78 2.78
CA GLY A 233 -25.27 -7.81 1.73
C GLY A 233 -25.92 -6.51 2.24
N LYS A 234 -25.68 -6.12 3.49
CA LYS A 234 -26.31 -4.95 4.13
C LYS A 234 -25.34 -3.80 4.36
N MET A 235 -24.04 -4.03 4.23
CA MET A 235 -23.03 -3.02 4.51
C MET A 235 -22.66 -2.17 3.29
N TYR A 236 -22.23 -0.95 3.56
CA TYR A 236 -21.39 -0.21 2.65
C TYR A 236 -19.94 -0.57 3.00
N ILE A 237 -19.17 -0.98 2.00
CA ILE A 237 -17.90 -1.66 2.20
C ILE A 237 -16.74 -0.75 1.83
N GLY A 238 -15.76 -0.65 2.74
CA GLY A 238 -14.55 0.11 2.60
C GLY A 238 -13.88 0.35 3.94
N LEU A 239 -12.80 1.12 3.96
CA LEU A 239 -12.30 1.67 5.21
C LEU A 239 -13.39 2.54 5.86
N PHE A 240 -13.94 3.47 5.06
CA PHE A 240 -15.17 4.20 5.36
C PHE A 240 -16.32 3.59 4.56
N GLY A 241 -17.35 3.13 5.26
CA GLY A 241 -18.53 2.57 4.61
C GLY A 241 -19.48 3.66 4.16
N ASP A 242 -19.93 4.50 5.08
CA ASP A 242 -20.91 5.57 4.86
C ASP A 242 -20.40 6.91 5.39
N SER A 243 -20.20 7.88 4.49
CA SER A 243 -19.75 9.22 4.81
C SER A 243 -20.82 10.26 4.49
N ARG A 244 -21.19 11.08 5.48
CA ARG A 244 -22.22 12.12 5.33
C ARG A 244 -21.87 13.39 6.13
N PRO A 245 -20.87 14.13 5.73
CA PRO A 245 -20.55 15.39 6.39
C PRO A 245 -21.61 16.47 6.15
N SER A 246 -21.87 17.32 7.14
CA SER A 246 -22.75 18.48 7.02
C SER A 246 -22.07 19.71 6.43
N ALA A 247 -20.74 19.79 6.53
CA ALA A 247 -19.88 20.82 5.95
C ALA A 247 -18.80 20.18 5.08
N GLU A 248 -18.01 20.95 4.39
CA GLU A 248 -16.89 20.44 3.61
C GLU A 248 -15.88 19.73 4.51
N THR A 249 -15.57 18.50 4.15
CA THR A 249 -14.60 17.62 4.83
C THR A 249 -13.71 16.94 3.83
N TYR A 250 -12.67 16.27 4.33
CA TYR A 250 -11.76 15.54 3.48
C TYR A 250 -11.38 14.16 4.05
N ILE A 251 -11.03 13.27 3.12
CA ILE A 251 -10.22 12.07 3.35
C ILE A 251 -9.03 12.21 2.43
N LYS A 252 -7.83 12.35 2.98
CA LYS A 252 -6.66 12.67 2.16
C LYS A 252 -5.38 11.96 2.59
N ASN A 253 -4.38 11.97 1.69
CA ASN A 253 -3.01 11.51 1.94
C ASN A 253 -2.94 10.08 2.50
N LEU A 254 -3.83 9.20 2.06
CA LEU A 254 -3.97 7.83 2.55
C LEU A 254 -3.61 6.84 1.47
N THR A 255 -2.81 5.83 1.82
CA THR A 255 -2.57 4.69 0.94
C THR A 255 -3.18 3.41 1.55
N ILE A 256 -4.01 2.70 0.78
CA ILE A 256 -4.53 1.38 1.16
C ILE A 256 -3.82 0.33 0.31
N VAL A 257 -3.24 -0.68 0.96
CA VAL A 257 -2.43 -1.73 0.31
C VAL A 257 -3.07 -3.09 0.52
N ASN A 258 -3.23 -3.83 -0.55
CA ASN A 258 -3.78 -5.19 -0.60
C ASN A 258 -5.17 -5.32 0.10
N PRO A 259 -6.17 -4.49 -0.21
CA PRO A 259 -7.52 -4.71 0.31
C PRO A 259 -8.13 -5.99 -0.27
N ASP A 260 -8.93 -6.69 0.55
CA ASP A 260 -9.73 -7.87 0.17
C ASP A 260 -11.19 -7.61 0.53
N LEU A 261 -11.97 -7.14 -0.46
CA LEU A 261 -13.33 -6.64 -0.24
C LEU A 261 -14.34 -7.45 -1.04
N TYR A 262 -15.38 -7.92 -0.35
CA TYR A 262 -16.42 -8.73 -0.96
C TYR A 262 -17.81 -8.34 -0.48
N SER A 263 -18.80 -8.37 -1.40
CA SER A 263 -20.22 -8.33 -1.08
C SER A 263 -21.01 -9.26 -1.98
N ASN A 264 -21.86 -10.06 -1.39
CA ASN A 264 -22.82 -10.89 -2.16
C ASN A 264 -24.02 -10.11 -2.67
N ASN A 265 -24.23 -8.85 -2.28
CA ASN A 265 -25.37 -8.05 -2.70
C ASN A 265 -25.08 -7.24 -3.97
N THR A 266 -25.46 -7.80 -5.12
CA THR A 266 -25.28 -7.17 -6.44
C THR A 266 -26.33 -6.09 -6.76
N THR A 267 -27.30 -5.85 -5.89
CA THR A 267 -28.42 -4.94 -6.15
C THR A 267 -28.38 -3.65 -5.33
N ALA A 268 -27.71 -3.64 -4.18
CA ALA A 268 -27.78 -2.51 -3.26
C ALA A 268 -26.45 -2.08 -2.64
N SER A 269 -25.44 -2.97 -2.49
CA SER A 269 -24.21 -2.61 -1.81
C SER A 269 -23.26 -1.78 -2.68
N ASN A 270 -22.48 -0.94 -2.00
CA ASN A 270 -21.43 -0.11 -2.60
C ASN A 270 -20.10 -0.53 -1.97
N VAL A 271 -19.15 -0.91 -2.81
CA VAL A 271 -17.87 -1.49 -2.39
C VAL A 271 -16.70 -0.65 -2.90
N SER A 272 -15.81 -0.28 -1.99
CA SER A 272 -14.61 0.48 -2.35
C SER A 272 -13.54 0.33 -1.27
N ALA A 273 -12.28 0.50 -1.60
CA ALA A 273 -11.24 0.47 -0.59
C ALA A 273 -11.28 1.70 0.33
N VAL A 274 -11.54 2.89 -0.19
CA VAL A 274 -11.55 4.12 0.61
C VAL A 274 -12.94 4.43 1.14
N VAL A 275 -13.93 4.76 0.27
CA VAL A 275 -15.28 5.16 0.68
C VAL A 275 -16.33 4.39 -0.08
N GLY A 276 -17.08 3.51 0.59
CA GLY A 276 -18.17 2.74 -0.02
C GLY A 276 -19.28 3.64 -0.57
N TYR A 277 -19.78 4.54 0.27
CA TYR A 277 -20.86 5.46 -0.08
C TYR A 277 -20.63 6.86 0.50
N ALA A 278 -20.69 7.86 -0.35
CA ALA A 278 -20.58 9.27 0.05
C ALA A 278 -21.90 10.00 -0.27
N HIS A 279 -22.41 10.77 0.68
CA HIS A 279 -23.63 11.55 0.48
C HIS A 279 -23.35 12.92 -0.14
N GLN A 280 -22.44 13.71 0.43
CA GLN A 280 -22.18 15.10 0.01
C GLN A 280 -20.92 15.68 0.68
N ASN A 281 -20.45 16.85 0.20
CA ASN A 281 -19.44 17.70 0.84
C ASN A 281 -18.14 16.99 1.23
N LEU A 282 -17.71 16.03 0.39
CA LEU A 282 -16.51 15.22 0.64
C LEU A 282 -15.47 15.44 -0.45
N THR A 283 -14.27 15.79 -0.05
CA THR A 283 -13.08 15.74 -0.91
C THR A 283 -12.23 14.53 -0.57
N ILE A 284 -11.98 13.67 -1.56
CA ILE A 284 -11.00 12.57 -1.47
C ILE A 284 -9.78 13.01 -2.28
N GLU A 285 -8.65 13.19 -1.62
CA GLU A 285 -7.46 13.79 -2.23
C GLU A 285 -6.18 13.03 -1.90
N ASN A 286 -5.28 12.89 -2.89
CA ASN A 286 -3.97 12.24 -2.73
C ASN A 286 -4.09 10.84 -2.10
N CYS A 287 -5.17 10.12 -2.39
CA CYS A 287 -5.34 8.75 -1.89
C CYS A 287 -4.88 7.74 -2.92
N LYS A 288 -4.24 6.68 -2.46
CA LYS A 288 -3.76 5.59 -3.30
C LYS A 288 -4.35 4.26 -2.88
N VAL A 289 -4.61 3.38 -3.86
CA VAL A 289 -4.94 1.98 -3.63
C VAL A 289 -4.00 1.12 -4.44
N ILE A 290 -3.29 0.21 -3.77
CA ILE A 290 -2.24 -0.61 -4.38
C ILE A 290 -2.55 -2.09 -4.15
N GLY A 291 -2.64 -2.84 -5.23
CA GLY A 291 -2.93 -4.28 -5.19
C GLY A 291 -4.32 -4.61 -4.65
N GLY A 292 -4.53 -5.88 -4.31
CA GLY A 292 -5.76 -6.36 -3.70
C GLY A 292 -6.91 -6.59 -4.67
N LYS A 293 -8.08 -6.86 -4.12
CA LYS A 293 -9.28 -7.16 -4.91
C LYS A 293 -10.57 -6.58 -4.32
N ILE A 294 -11.49 -6.22 -5.19
CA ILE A 294 -12.87 -5.90 -4.89
C ILE A 294 -13.75 -6.85 -5.70
N GLU A 295 -14.66 -7.56 -5.04
CA GLU A 295 -15.56 -8.51 -5.68
C GLU A 295 -16.99 -8.30 -5.20
N GLY A 296 -17.92 -8.28 -6.15
CA GLY A 296 -19.34 -8.12 -5.86
C GLY A 296 -19.81 -6.67 -5.76
N GLY A 297 -20.99 -6.51 -5.13
CA GLY A 297 -21.64 -5.21 -5.01
C GLY A 297 -22.37 -4.74 -6.27
N LYS A 298 -23.29 -3.79 -6.10
CA LYS A 298 -23.93 -3.07 -7.20
C LYS A 298 -22.99 -2.08 -7.85
N ASN A 299 -22.28 -1.33 -7.03
CA ASN A 299 -21.29 -0.35 -7.45
C ASN A 299 -19.96 -0.71 -6.77
N ALA A 300 -18.95 -0.90 -7.58
CA ALA A 300 -17.60 -1.21 -7.13
C ALA A 300 -16.60 -0.22 -7.73
N GLY A 301 -15.73 0.32 -6.91
CA GLY A 301 -14.67 1.24 -7.34
C GLY A 301 -13.54 1.27 -6.33
N ALA A 302 -12.30 1.48 -6.77
CA ALA A 302 -11.16 1.45 -5.86
C ALA A 302 -11.19 2.59 -4.83
N ILE A 303 -11.49 3.82 -5.26
CA ILE A 303 -11.49 5.03 -4.42
C ILE A 303 -12.86 5.29 -3.81
N MET A 304 -13.92 5.18 -4.58
CA MET A 304 -15.30 5.39 -4.14
C MET A 304 -16.24 4.45 -4.86
N GLY A 305 -17.15 3.82 -4.11
CA GLY A 305 -18.16 2.91 -4.67
C GLY A 305 -19.33 3.67 -5.29
N ASN A 306 -19.90 4.63 -4.57
CA ASN A 306 -21.02 5.45 -5.07
C ASN A 306 -21.06 6.81 -4.36
N GLY A 307 -21.56 7.84 -5.06
CA GLY A 307 -21.83 9.17 -4.54
C GLY A 307 -23.23 9.63 -4.88
N GLN A 308 -23.96 10.21 -3.92
CA GLN A 308 -25.38 10.54 -4.09
C GLN A 308 -25.65 11.94 -4.63
N VAL A 309 -24.91 12.98 -4.25
CA VAL A 309 -25.26 14.38 -4.53
C VAL A 309 -24.04 15.24 -4.83
N ALA A 310 -24.27 16.54 -5.04
CA ALA A 310 -23.28 17.55 -5.36
C ALA A 310 -22.18 17.71 -4.29
N ASN A 311 -21.05 18.30 -4.70
CA ASN A 311 -19.88 18.60 -3.87
C ASN A 311 -19.10 17.37 -3.40
N ILE A 312 -19.00 16.33 -4.22
CA ILE A 312 -18.03 15.24 -4.04
C ILE A 312 -16.89 15.49 -5.04
N VAL A 313 -15.68 15.59 -4.53
CA VAL A 313 -14.48 15.83 -5.33
C VAL A 313 -13.48 14.69 -5.10
N ILE A 314 -13.03 14.07 -6.18
CA ILE A 314 -11.92 13.10 -6.16
C ILE A 314 -10.80 13.70 -7.00
N LYS A 315 -9.63 13.91 -6.40
CA LYS A 315 -8.50 14.51 -7.09
C LYS A 315 -7.16 13.91 -6.66
N ASN A 316 -6.22 13.84 -7.59
CA ASN A 316 -4.86 13.34 -7.36
C ASN A 316 -4.84 11.93 -6.73
N CYS A 317 -5.83 11.07 -7.04
CA CYS A 317 -5.90 9.72 -6.54
C CYS A 317 -5.32 8.74 -7.58
N GLU A 318 -4.71 7.67 -7.09
CA GLU A 318 -4.03 6.67 -7.90
C GLU A 318 -4.49 5.26 -7.54
N VAL A 319 -4.62 4.40 -8.54
CA VAL A 319 -4.95 2.98 -8.35
C VAL A 319 -3.98 2.16 -9.19
N THR A 320 -3.29 1.23 -8.56
CA THR A 320 -2.34 0.34 -9.23
C THR A 320 -2.57 -1.12 -8.84
N ASP A 321 -2.41 -2.03 -9.79
CA ASP A 321 -2.41 -3.48 -9.62
C ASP A 321 -3.64 -4.04 -8.88
N MET A 322 -4.79 -3.39 -9.00
CA MET A 322 -6.02 -3.77 -8.31
C MET A 322 -6.98 -4.53 -9.21
N GLU A 323 -7.53 -5.62 -8.71
CA GLU A 323 -8.61 -6.34 -9.37
C GLU A 323 -9.98 -5.86 -8.88
N VAL A 324 -10.83 -5.42 -9.81
CA VAL A 324 -12.21 -4.99 -9.50
C VAL A 324 -13.19 -5.80 -10.34
N ARG A 325 -14.05 -6.57 -9.68
CA ARG A 325 -15.13 -7.35 -10.30
C ARG A 325 -16.46 -6.96 -9.70
N THR A 326 -17.37 -6.43 -10.51
CA THR A 326 -18.75 -6.23 -10.11
C THR A 326 -19.54 -7.54 -10.18
N GLY A 327 -20.50 -7.73 -9.27
CA GLY A 327 -21.33 -8.94 -9.25
C GLY A 327 -22.46 -8.95 -10.29
N ALA A 328 -22.41 -8.14 -11.34
CA ALA A 328 -23.37 -8.20 -12.44
C ALA A 328 -23.04 -9.38 -13.36
N ASN A 329 -23.97 -10.33 -13.48
CA ASN A 329 -24.02 -11.33 -14.55
C ASN A 329 -24.30 -10.66 -15.88
#